data_c2cdbb0a4f7948c9a59db01c9cbd3a6c
#
_entry.id   c2cdbb0a4f7948c9a59db01c9cbd3a6c
#
_cell.length_a   1.000
_cell.length_b   1.000
_cell.length_c   1.000
_cell.angle_alpha   90.00
_cell.angle_beta   90.00
_cell.angle_gamma   90.00
#
_symmetry.space_group_name_H-M   'P 1'
#
loop_
_entity.id
_entity.type
_entity.pdbx_description
1 polymer ?
#
loop_
_entity_poly.entity_id
_entity_poly.type
_entity_poly.pdbx_seq_one_letter_code
_entity_poly.pdbx_strand_id
1 'polypeptide(L)'
;MSHRTRIKICGLTRPQDVQAAAGAGADALGFVFYEKSPRHVNAEQARALIAHIPPFIATVGLFVNASADEVAQVLATAPISLLQFHGDESVGQCCETASRVRRPFLRAVRVKADMHPADLIEYERQYRSSSEWFAGLLLDAFVEGYGGGGKVFDWSLIPKEIAPRLVLSGGLNAQNATDAVAQVRPWAVDVSSGVESGKGIKDIARIADFIGAVRSADTALSQ
;
A
#
# COMPACT_ATOMS: atom_id res chain seq x y z
N MET A 1 -11.95 18.47 -12.29
CA MET A 1 -12.11 17.85 -10.95
C MET A 1 -10.77 17.97 -10.24
N SER A 2 -10.74 18.50 -9.01
CA SER A 2 -9.50 18.58 -8.24
C SER A 2 -8.98 17.18 -7.98
N HIS A 3 -7.71 16.91 -8.28
CA HIS A 3 -7.05 15.64 -7.95
C HIS A 3 -6.90 15.57 -6.43
N ARG A 4 -7.32 14.44 -5.82
CA ARG A 4 -7.09 14.16 -4.41
C ARG A 4 -6.31 12.84 -4.30
N THR A 5 -5.08 12.91 -3.85
CA THR A 5 -4.24 11.74 -3.59
C THR A 5 -4.79 10.96 -2.38
N ARG A 6 -5.03 9.65 -2.53
CA ARG A 6 -5.42 8.78 -1.41
C ARG A 6 -4.20 8.42 -0.60
N ILE A 7 -4.40 8.14 0.70
CA ILE A 7 -3.32 7.89 1.64
C ILE A 7 -3.54 6.56 2.33
N LYS A 8 -2.56 5.66 2.22
CA LYS A 8 -2.53 4.40 2.96
C LYS A 8 -1.43 4.44 4.03
N ILE A 9 -1.76 4.03 5.26
CA ILE A 9 -0.81 3.79 6.35
C ILE A 9 -0.69 2.28 6.53
N CYS A 10 0.50 1.72 6.32
CA CYS A 10 0.73 0.28 6.27
C CYS A 10 1.50 -0.25 7.48
N GLY A 11 1.19 -1.49 7.89
CA GLY A 11 1.90 -2.18 8.96
C GLY A 11 1.49 -1.71 10.36
N LEU A 12 0.19 -1.61 10.59
CA LEU A 12 -0.40 -1.26 11.88
C LEU A 12 -0.49 -2.48 12.80
N THR A 13 -0.03 -2.32 14.03
CA THR A 13 0.03 -3.40 15.03
C THR A 13 -0.60 -3.03 16.37
N ARG A 14 -0.99 -1.74 16.57
CA ARG A 14 -1.51 -1.24 17.83
C ARG A 14 -2.80 -0.44 17.63
N PRO A 15 -3.80 -0.53 18.55
CA PRO A 15 -5.06 0.21 18.44
C PRO A 15 -4.88 1.72 18.33
N GLN A 16 -3.97 2.30 19.12
CA GLN A 16 -3.69 3.73 19.09
C GLN A 16 -3.17 4.22 17.74
N ASP A 17 -2.38 3.38 17.03
CA ASP A 17 -1.86 3.71 15.72
C ASP A 17 -2.97 3.69 14.66
N VAL A 18 -3.90 2.73 14.77
CA VAL A 18 -5.10 2.64 13.93
C VAL A 18 -5.96 3.89 14.11
N GLN A 19 -6.24 4.28 15.36
CA GLN A 19 -7.05 5.45 15.68
C GLN A 19 -6.39 6.74 15.22
N ALA A 20 -5.06 6.87 15.40
CA ALA A 20 -4.30 8.03 14.94
C ALA A 20 -4.32 8.16 13.41
N ALA A 21 -4.08 7.07 12.68
CA ALA A 21 -4.10 7.08 11.22
C ALA A 21 -5.51 7.40 10.67
N ALA A 22 -6.55 6.79 11.24
CA ALA A 22 -7.94 7.06 10.86
C ALA A 22 -8.32 8.52 11.17
N GLY A 23 -8.02 9.01 12.38
CA GLY A 23 -8.32 10.37 12.79
C GLY A 23 -7.56 11.44 12.01
N ALA A 24 -6.36 11.16 11.54
CA ALA A 24 -5.59 12.06 10.68
C ALA A 24 -6.10 12.09 9.22
N GLY A 25 -6.99 11.18 8.82
CA GLY A 25 -7.63 11.19 7.50
C GLY A 25 -6.97 10.25 6.48
N ALA A 26 -6.43 9.11 6.92
CA ALA A 26 -6.02 8.03 6.04
C ALA A 26 -7.24 7.40 5.32
N ASP A 27 -7.07 7.07 4.04
CA ASP A 27 -8.10 6.42 3.21
C ASP A 27 -8.05 4.89 3.31
N ALA A 28 -6.89 4.34 3.68
CA ALA A 28 -6.68 2.90 3.82
C ALA A 28 -5.68 2.57 4.92
N LEU A 29 -5.90 1.45 5.61
CA LEU A 29 -5.08 0.95 6.69
C LEU A 29 -4.62 -0.48 6.38
N GLY A 30 -3.29 -0.71 6.45
CA GLY A 30 -2.67 -1.97 6.06
C GLY A 30 -2.24 -2.82 7.25
N PHE A 31 -2.53 -4.12 7.16
CA PHE A 31 -2.17 -5.18 8.11
C PHE A 31 -1.30 -6.22 7.43
N VAL A 32 -0.20 -6.63 8.04
CA VAL A 32 0.80 -7.49 7.42
C VAL A 32 0.66 -8.92 7.93
N PHE A 33 0.29 -9.84 7.05
CA PHE A 33 0.15 -11.28 7.34
C PHE A 33 1.39 -12.07 6.87
N TYR A 34 2.57 -11.55 7.13
CA TYR A 34 3.85 -12.19 6.82
C TYR A 34 4.68 -12.30 8.10
N GLU A 35 4.83 -13.53 8.62
CA GLU A 35 5.42 -13.80 9.94
C GLU A 35 6.83 -13.26 10.14
N LYS A 36 7.63 -13.18 9.06
CA LYS A 36 9.01 -12.65 9.14
C LYS A 36 9.05 -11.11 9.22
N SER A 37 7.91 -10.44 9.07
CA SER A 37 7.83 -8.99 9.19
C SER A 37 7.77 -8.55 10.65
N PRO A 38 8.52 -7.51 11.07
CA PRO A 38 8.35 -6.91 12.40
C PRO A 38 6.97 -6.23 12.59
N ARG A 39 6.18 -6.13 11.52
CA ARG A 39 4.82 -5.58 11.50
C ARG A 39 3.75 -6.65 11.39
N HIS A 40 4.14 -7.92 11.57
CA HIS A 40 3.21 -9.05 11.49
C HIS A 40 2.09 -8.95 12.52
N VAL A 41 0.89 -9.26 12.08
CA VAL A 41 -0.28 -9.52 12.90
C VAL A 41 -0.97 -10.79 12.41
N ASN A 42 -1.50 -11.60 13.32
CA ASN A 42 -2.37 -12.71 12.96
C ASN A 42 -3.80 -12.24 12.70
N ALA A 43 -4.67 -13.13 12.21
CA ALA A 43 -6.03 -12.79 11.83
C ALA A 43 -6.88 -12.24 13.00
N GLU A 44 -6.74 -12.80 14.21
CA GLU A 44 -7.47 -12.34 15.39
C GLU A 44 -6.99 -10.95 15.86
N GLN A 45 -5.68 -10.72 15.83
CA GLN A 45 -5.12 -9.41 16.13
C GLN A 45 -5.61 -8.37 15.11
N ALA A 46 -5.58 -8.70 13.81
CA ALA A 46 -6.09 -7.81 12.77
C ALA A 46 -7.59 -7.52 12.96
N ARG A 47 -8.40 -8.53 13.28
CA ARG A 47 -9.82 -8.35 13.59
C ARG A 47 -10.06 -7.36 14.74
N ALA A 48 -9.31 -7.52 15.83
CA ALA A 48 -9.39 -6.62 16.98
C ALA A 48 -9.00 -5.17 16.62
N LEU A 49 -7.94 -4.99 15.80
CA LEU A 49 -7.48 -3.69 15.34
C LEU A 49 -8.50 -3.03 14.39
N ILE A 50 -9.06 -3.81 13.47
CA ILE A 50 -10.04 -3.34 12.47
C ILE A 50 -11.33 -2.86 13.14
N ALA A 51 -11.71 -3.43 14.29
CA ALA A 51 -12.87 -2.98 15.06
C ALA A 51 -12.80 -1.50 15.52
N HIS A 52 -11.63 -0.89 15.51
CA HIS A 52 -11.43 0.53 15.82
C HIS A 52 -11.50 1.45 14.58
N ILE A 53 -11.69 0.89 13.37
CA ILE A 53 -11.71 1.67 12.12
C ILE A 53 -13.12 2.19 11.87
N PRO A 54 -13.31 3.52 11.69
CA PRO A 54 -14.60 4.07 11.31
C PRO A 54 -14.96 3.67 9.86
N PRO A 55 -16.25 3.77 9.46
CA PRO A 55 -16.70 3.53 8.10
C PRO A 55 -15.92 4.34 7.06
N PHE A 56 -15.89 3.85 5.81
CA PHE A 56 -15.27 4.47 4.63
C PHE A 56 -13.72 4.49 4.61
N ILE A 57 -13.06 3.72 5.47
CA ILE A 57 -11.63 3.46 5.38
C ILE A 57 -11.42 2.02 4.93
N ALA A 58 -10.65 1.82 3.86
CA ALA A 58 -10.34 0.49 3.34
C ALA A 58 -9.38 -0.27 4.26
N THR A 59 -9.66 -1.55 4.49
CA THR A 59 -8.77 -2.47 5.22
C THR A 59 -7.96 -3.29 4.23
N VAL A 60 -6.63 -3.19 4.26
CA VAL A 60 -5.73 -3.84 3.30
C VAL A 60 -4.93 -4.94 3.98
N GLY A 61 -5.05 -6.18 3.50
CA GLY A 61 -4.23 -7.30 3.94
C GLY A 61 -3.03 -7.49 3.03
N LEU A 62 -1.82 -7.36 3.57
CA LEU A 62 -0.58 -7.60 2.85
C LEU A 62 -0.12 -9.04 3.07
N PHE A 63 0.10 -9.75 1.96
CA PHE A 63 0.54 -11.14 1.89
C PHE A 63 1.85 -11.25 1.11
N VAL A 64 2.68 -12.21 1.49
CA VAL A 64 3.95 -12.53 0.82
C VAL A 64 4.00 -14.03 0.59
N ASN A 65 3.85 -14.45 -0.67
CA ASN A 65 3.87 -15.85 -1.11
C ASN A 65 2.86 -16.76 -0.36
N ALA A 66 1.76 -16.19 0.12
CA ALA A 66 0.71 -16.93 0.79
C ALA A 66 -0.14 -17.71 -0.23
N SER A 67 -0.52 -18.93 0.11
CA SER A 67 -1.47 -19.72 -0.67
C SER A 67 -2.88 -19.14 -0.60
N ALA A 68 -3.73 -19.50 -1.56
CA ALA A 68 -5.13 -19.09 -1.56
C ALA A 68 -5.90 -19.56 -0.30
N ASP A 69 -5.52 -20.72 0.27
CA ASP A 69 -6.11 -21.25 1.50
C ASP A 69 -5.72 -20.40 2.71
N GLU A 70 -4.44 -20.01 2.85
CA GLU A 70 -3.97 -19.13 3.92
C GLU A 70 -4.65 -17.75 3.85
N VAL A 71 -4.76 -17.18 2.65
CA VAL A 71 -5.50 -15.92 2.46
C VAL A 71 -6.96 -16.09 2.87
N ALA A 72 -7.64 -17.16 2.43
CA ALA A 72 -9.04 -17.44 2.78
C ALA A 72 -9.23 -17.61 4.29
N GLN A 73 -8.34 -18.29 4.99
CA GLN A 73 -8.36 -18.43 6.45
C GLN A 73 -8.27 -17.08 7.17
N VAL A 74 -7.37 -16.20 6.72
CA VAL A 74 -7.27 -14.84 7.28
C VAL A 74 -8.57 -14.07 7.09
N LEU A 75 -9.15 -14.11 5.87
CA LEU A 75 -10.38 -13.39 5.54
C LEU A 75 -11.62 -13.94 6.25
N ALA A 76 -11.61 -15.21 6.66
CA ALA A 76 -12.69 -15.80 7.46
C ALA A 76 -12.79 -15.15 8.87
N THR A 77 -11.68 -14.58 9.37
CA THR A 77 -11.60 -13.99 10.70
C THR A 77 -11.50 -12.46 10.65
N ALA A 78 -10.61 -11.93 9.79
CA ALA A 78 -10.34 -10.49 9.68
C ALA A 78 -11.10 -9.89 8.49
N PRO A 79 -11.89 -8.81 8.68
CA PRO A 79 -12.68 -8.19 7.61
C PRO A 79 -11.79 -7.32 6.70
N ILE A 80 -10.97 -7.97 5.88
CA ILE A 80 -10.12 -7.34 4.87
C ILE A 80 -10.93 -7.06 3.61
N SER A 81 -10.88 -5.85 3.11
CA SER A 81 -11.61 -5.40 1.90
C SER A 81 -10.75 -5.41 0.63
N LEU A 82 -9.42 -5.33 0.74
CA LEU A 82 -8.48 -5.25 -0.37
C LEU A 82 -7.24 -6.09 -0.05
N LEU A 83 -6.80 -6.91 -0.99
CA LEU A 83 -5.56 -7.68 -0.87
C LEU A 83 -4.37 -6.88 -1.41
N GLN A 84 -3.18 -7.12 -0.86
CA GLN A 84 -1.92 -6.63 -1.41
C GLN A 84 -0.94 -7.80 -1.48
N PHE A 85 -0.62 -8.26 -2.69
CA PHE A 85 0.39 -9.28 -2.92
C PHE A 85 1.76 -8.61 -3.06
N HIS A 86 2.68 -8.94 -2.16
CA HIS A 86 3.97 -8.25 -2.01
C HIS A 86 5.18 -9.19 -2.09
N GLY A 87 4.97 -10.44 -2.45
CA GLY A 87 5.99 -11.47 -2.63
C GLY A 87 6.41 -11.63 -4.09
N ASP A 88 6.67 -12.88 -4.46
CA ASP A 88 7.05 -13.30 -5.82
C ASP A 88 5.90 -14.05 -6.51
N GLU A 89 4.66 -13.81 -6.05
CA GLU A 89 3.46 -14.42 -6.61
C GLU A 89 3.36 -14.12 -8.12
N SER A 90 3.08 -15.15 -8.91
CA SER A 90 2.82 -15.00 -10.34
C SER A 90 1.46 -14.34 -10.60
N VAL A 91 1.24 -13.86 -11.82
CA VAL A 91 -0.06 -13.29 -12.26
C VAL A 91 -1.19 -14.29 -12.00
N GLY A 92 -0.97 -15.57 -12.38
CA GLY A 92 -1.96 -16.64 -12.18
C GLY A 92 -2.33 -16.82 -10.70
N GLN A 93 -1.34 -16.90 -9.82
CA GLN A 93 -1.58 -17.06 -8.37
C GLN A 93 -2.35 -15.86 -7.78
N CYS A 94 -2.00 -14.63 -8.15
CA CYS A 94 -2.72 -13.44 -7.69
C CYS A 94 -4.18 -13.47 -8.15
N CYS A 95 -4.42 -13.76 -9.44
CA CYS A 95 -5.75 -13.78 -10.04
C CYS A 95 -6.62 -14.91 -9.47
N GLU A 96 -6.07 -16.13 -9.33
CA GLU A 96 -6.75 -17.27 -8.74
C GLU A 96 -7.17 -17.00 -7.29
N THR A 97 -6.22 -16.53 -6.47
CA THR A 97 -6.50 -16.19 -5.07
C THR A 97 -7.58 -15.14 -4.96
N ALA A 98 -7.45 -14.02 -5.69
CA ALA A 98 -8.40 -12.92 -5.65
C ALA A 98 -9.82 -13.35 -6.10
N SER A 99 -9.92 -14.14 -7.16
CA SER A 99 -11.19 -14.69 -7.65
C SER A 99 -11.84 -15.63 -6.62
N ARG A 100 -11.06 -16.52 -6.03
CA ARG A 100 -11.53 -17.48 -5.02
C ARG A 100 -12.09 -16.79 -3.77
N VAL A 101 -11.39 -15.75 -3.27
CA VAL A 101 -11.85 -15.03 -2.08
C VAL A 101 -12.77 -13.85 -2.40
N ARG A 102 -12.98 -13.55 -3.68
CA ARG A 102 -13.80 -12.44 -4.19
C ARG A 102 -13.42 -11.09 -3.57
N ARG A 103 -12.12 -10.77 -3.66
CA ARG A 103 -11.59 -9.50 -3.19
C ARG A 103 -10.69 -8.86 -4.25
N PRO A 104 -10.81 -7.54 -4.45
CA PRO A 104 -9.86 -6.81 -5.28
C PRO A 104 -8.45 -6.89 -4.70
N PHE A 105 -7.44 -6.72 -5.56
CA PHE A 105 -6.05 -6.77 -5.13
C PHE A 105 -5.17 -5.71 -5.77
N LEU A 106 -4.17 -5.28 -5.01
CA LEU A 106 -3.01 -4.54 -5.46
C LEU A 106 -1.84 -5.52 -5.67
N ARG A 107 -1.10 -5.34 -6.76
CA ARG A 107 0.18 -6.03 -6.97
C ARG A 107 1.33 -5.10 -6.63
N ALA A 108 2.13 -5.45 -5.64
CA ALA A 108 3.35 -4.71 -5.34
C ALA A 108 4.47 -5.09 -6.32
N VAL A 109 5.08 -4.10 -6.94
CA VAL A 109 6.23 -4.23 -7.83
C VAL A 109 7.42 -3.56 -7.17
N ARG A 110 8.48 -4.33 -6.95
CA ARG A 110 9.75 -3.80 -6.43
C ARG A 110 10.55 -3.22 -7.59
N VAL A 111 10.55 -1.90 -7.71
CA VAL A 111 11.22 -1.18 -8.78
C VAL A 111 12.73 -1.27 -8.62
N LYS A 112 13.40 -1.91 -9.57
CA LYS A 112 14.85 -2.05 -9.62
C LYS A 112 15.46 -0.96 -10.51
N ALA A 113 16.74 -0.67 -10.31
CA ALA A 113 17.45 0.36 -11.06
C ALA A 113 17.61 0.04 -12.57
N ASP A 114 17.48 -1.23 -12.96
CA ASP A 114 17.56 -1.72 -14.33
C ASP A 114 16.20 -1.84 -15.03
N MET A 115 15.09 -1.51 -14.36
CA MET A 115 13.75 -1.50 -14.95
C MET A 115 13.56 -0.28 -15.85
N HIS A 116 12.82 -0.49 -16.94
CA HIS A 116 12.44 0.57 -17.87
C HIS A 116 10.95 0.94 -17.70
N PRO A 117 10.54 2.17 -18.07
CA PRO A 117 9.14 2.59 -18.03
C PRO A 117 8.19 1.63 -18.77
N ALA A 118 8.63 1.06 -19.89
CA ALA A 118 7.86 0.09 -20.67
C ALA A 118 7.53 -1.20 -19.89
N ASP A 119 8.41 -1.63 -19.00
CA ASP A 119 8.20 -2.83 -18.18
C ASP A 119 7.01 -2.63 -17.22
N LEU A 120 6.87 -1.42 -16.64
CA LEU A 120 5.78 -1.09 -15.74
C LEU A 120 4.44 -1.03 -16.47
N ILE A 121 4.42 -0.51 -17.71
CA ILE A 121 3.22 -0.49 -18.57
C ILE A 121 2.80 -1.92 -18.91
N GLU A 122 3.76 -2.76 -19.32
CA GLU A 122 3.47 -4.16 -19.67
C GLU A 122 2.98 -4.95 -18.46
N TYR A 123 3.59 -4.72 -17.29
CA TYR A 123 3.18 -5.34 -16.03
C TYR A 123 1.73 -4.96 -15.67
N GLU A 124 1.38 -3.67 -15.75
CA GLU A 124 0.01 -3.18 -15.50
C GLU A 124 -0.98 -3.78 -16.48
N ARG A 125 -0.64 -3.80 -17.77
CA ARG A 125 -1.47 -4.37 -18.84
C ARG A 125 -1.73 -5.85 -18.61
N GLN A 126 -0.71 -6.62 -18.25
CA GLN A 126 -0.82 -8.06 -18.00
C GLN A 126 -1.80 -8.38 -16.87
N TYR A 127 -1.72 -7.70 -15.74
CA TYR A 127 -2.66 -7.91 -14.63
C TYR A 127 -4.07 -7.46 -14.98
N ARG A 128 -4.20 -6.30 -15.64
CA ARG A 128 -5.51 -5.75 -16.00
C ARG A 128 -6.25 -6.59 -17.03
N SER A 129 -5.55 -7.22 -17.96
CA SER A 129 -6.16 -8.14 -18.92
C SER A 129 -6.46 -9.52 -18.33
N SER A 130 -5.83 -9.88 -17.21
CA SER A 130 -5.95 -11.22 -16.62
C SER A 130 -7.03 -11.32 -15.53
N SER A 131 -7.47 -10.21 -14.93
CA SER A 131 -8.43 -10.27 -13.81
C SER A 131 -9.23 -8.99 -13.64
N GLU A 132 -10.55 -9.13 -13.50
CA GLU A 132 -11.46 -8.06 -13.07
C GLU A 132 -11.20 -7.59 -11.62
N TRP A 133 -10.55 -8.45 -10.81
CA TRP A 133 -10.20 -8.15 -9.42
C TRP A 133 -8.94 -7.30 -9.28
N PHE A 134 -8.20 -7.06 -10.36
CA PHE A 134 -7.01 -6.22 -10.30
C PHE A 134 -7.35 -4.74 -10.10
N ALA A 135 -6.99 -4.20 -8.94
CA ALA A 135 -7.26 -2.82 -8.57
C ALA A 135 -6.15 -1.85 -9.04
N GLY A 136 -4.89 -2.30 -9.10
CA GLY A 136 -3.75 -1.50 -9.55
C GLY A 136 -2.41 -2.01 -9.08
N LEU A 137 -1.35 -1.38 -9.59
CA LEU A 137 0.02 -1.61 -9.09
C LEU A 137 0.30 -0.75 -7.86
N LEU A 138 1.09 -1.31 -6.93
CA LEU A 138 1.79 -0.57 -5.90
C LEU A 138 3.27 -0.62 -6.22
N LEU A 139 3.90 0.53 -6.46
CA LEU A 139 5.34 0.60 -6.77
C LEU A 139 6.12 0.85 -5.49
N ASP A 140 7.01 -0.06 -5.13
CA ASP A 140 7.87 0.02 -3.95
C ASP A 140 9.35 0.03 -4.36
N ALA A 141 10.21 0.65 -3.57
CA ALA A 141 11.65 0.62 -3.81
C ALA A 141 12.19 -0.80 -3.59
N PHE A 142 13.07 -1.24 -4.50
CA PHE A 142 13.74 -2.52 -4.30
C PHE A 142 14.66 -2.48 -3.08
N VAL A 143 14.45 -3.40 -2.15
CA VAL A 143 15.34 -3.71 -1.04
C VAL A 143 15.49 -5.22 -0.95
N GLU A 144 16.63 -5.70 -0.46
CA GLU A 144 16.78 -7.12 -0.13
C GLU A 144 15.77 -7.52 0.94
N GLY A 145 14.97 -8.55 0.68
CA GLY A 145 13.82 -8.93 1.50
C GLY A 145 12.52 -8.26 1.02
N TYR A 146 11.51 -8.26 1.88
CA TYR A 146 10.17 -7.76 1.55
C TYR A 146 9.80 -6.53 2.38
N GLY A 147 9.96 -5.35 1.77
CA GLY A 147 9.45 -4.06 2.25
C GLY A 147 10.21 -3.38 3.40
N GLY A 148 9.96 -2.11 3.59
CA GLY A 148 10.36 -1.34 4.78
C GLY A 148 11.82 -0.85 4.84
N GLY A 149 12.55 -0.85 3.72
CA GLY A 149 13.95 -0.43 3.66
C GLY A 149 14.20 1.09 3.70
N GLY A 150 13.15 1.91 3.65
CA GLY A 150 13.26 3.37 3.71
C GLY A 150 14.00 4.03 2.53
N LYS A 151 14.30 3.27 1.46
CA LYS A 151 14.94 3.79 0.24
C LYS A 151 13.90 4.29 -0.74
N VAL A 152 14.23 5.35 -1.47
CA VAL A 152 13.46 5.89 -2.59
C VAL A 152 14.08 5.39 -3.89
N PHE A 153 13.26 5.08 -4.90
CA PHE A 153 13.71 4.83 -6.26
C PHE A 153 13.51 6.08 -7.13
N ASP A 154 14.07 6.07 -8.33
CA ASP A 154 13.90 7.17 -9.28
C ASP A 154 12.46 7.20 -9.81
N TRP A 155 11.68 8.18 -9.35
CA TRP A 155 10.28 8.35 -9.75
C TRP A 155 10.11 8.75 -11.22
N SER A 156 11.16 9.20 -11.92
CA SER A 156 11.10 9.49 -13.36
C SER A 156 10.86 8.24 -14.21
N LEU A 157 11.10 7.05 -13.65
CA LEU A 157 10.78 5.75 -14.26
C LEU A 157 9.27 5.47 -14.35
N ILE A 158 8.43 6.24 -13.64
CA ILE A 158 6.99 6.01 -13.61
C ILE A 158 6.33 6.66 -14.83
N PRO A 159 5.74 5.87 -15.76
CA PRO A 159 5.05 6.43 -16.92
C PRO A 159 3.83 7.25 -16.50
N LYS A 160 3.68 8.45 -17.08
CA LYS A 160 2.57 9.35 -16.76
C LYS A 160 1.19 8.75 -17.03
N GLU A 161 1.09 7.85 -18.02
CA GLU A 161 -0.15 7.18 -18.40
C GLU A 161 -0.68 6.19 -17.36
N ILE A 162 0.18 5.57 -16.53
CA ILE A 162 -0.25 4.67 -15.46
C ILE A 162 -0.25 5.35 -14.08
N ALA A 163 0.45 6.47 -13.92
CA ALA A 163 0.56 7.19 -12.64
C ALA A 163 -0.81 7.46 -11.97
N PRO A 164 -1.87 7.91 -12.69
CA PRO A 164 -3.19 8.15 -12.08
C PRO A 164 -3.93 6.89 -11.62
N ARG A 165 -3.37 5.70 -11.81
CA ARG A 165 -3.98 4.40 -11.44
C ARG A 165 -3.13 3.57 -10.49
N LEU A 166 -1.98 4.09 -10.04
CA LEU A 166 -1.06 3.36 -9.18
C LEU A 166 -0.99 3.91 -7.75
N VAL A 167 -0.47 3.09 -6.86
CA VAL A 167 -0.09 3.46 -5.50
C VAL A 167 1.43 3.63 -5.47
N LEU A 168 1.92 4.81 -5.08
CA LEU A 168 3.34 5.07 -4.90
C LEU A 168 3.74 4.72 -3.46
N SER A 169 4.76 3.90 -3.32
CA SER A 169 5.34 3.47 -2.05
C SER A 169 6.87 3.53 -2.11
N GLY A 170 7.55 3.05 -1.06
CA GLY A 170 9.01 2.98 -1.00
C GLY A 170 9.67 4.26 -0.52
N GLY A 171 10.13 4.26 0.73
CA GLY A 171 10.90 5.36 1.32
C GLY A 171 10.16 6.68 1.51
N LEU A 172 8.84 6.70 1.35
CA LEU A 172 8.05 7.91 1.58
C LEU A 172 8.05 8.31 3.06
N ASN A 173 8.05 9.62 3.29
CA ASN A 173 7.97 10.27 4.60
C ASN A 173 7.47 11.71 4.42
N ALA A 174 7.27 12.46 5.50
CA ALA A 174 6.75 13.82 5.44
C ALA A 174 7.64 14.79 4.64
N GLN A 175 8.97 14.56 4.61
CA GLN A 175 9.92 15.44 3.94
C GLN A 175 9.89 15.31 2.41
N ASN A 176 9.52 14.14 1.87
CA ASN A 176 9.51 13.90 0.43
C ASN A 176 8.11 13.69 -0.18
N ALA A 177 7.06 13.61 0.66
CA ALA A 177 5.71 13.33 0.20
C ALA A 177 5.16 14.40 -0.76
N THR A 178 5.45 15.68 -0.50
CA THR A 178 5.03 16.79 -1.37
C THR A 178 5.63 16.66 -2.78
N ASP A 179 6.95 16.43 -2.85
CA ASP A 179 7.65 16.26 -4.13
C ASP A 179 7.19 15.00 -4.87
N ALA A 180 7.00 13.89 -4.13
CA ALA A 180 6.49 12.64 -4.69
C ALA A 180 5.12 12.81 -5.37
N VAL A 181 4.18 13.48 -4.68
CA VAL A 181 2.83 13.75 -5.23
C VAL A 181 2.89 14.73 -6.40
N ALA A 182 3.69 15.80 -6.30
CA ALA A 182 3.81 16.80 -7.35
C ALA A 182 4.42 16.23 -8.64
N GLN A 183 5.46 15.40 -8.50
CA GLN A 183 6.19 14.82 -9.65
C GLN A 183 5.41 13.69 -10.31
N VAL A 184 4.86 12.76 -9.52
CA VAL A 184 4.25 11.51 -10.02
C VAL A 184 2.76 11.69 -10.29
N ARG A 185 2.04 12.44 -9.46
CA ARG A 185 0.57 12.55 -9.46
C ARG A 185 -0.12 11.18 -9.36
N PRO A 186 0.25 10.35 -8.38
CA PRO A 186 -0.28 8.99 -8.25
C PRO A 186 -1.74 9.01 -7.79
N TRP A 187 -2.46 7.89 -8.01
CA TRP A 187 -3.79 7.70 -7.41
C TRP A 187 -3.75 7.74 -5.89
N ALA A 188 -2.73 7.07 -5.32
CA ALA A 188 -2.53 6.99 -3.89
C ALA A 188 -1.03 6.94 -3.54
N VAL A 189 -0.73 7.26 -2.28
CA VAL A 189 0.57 7.04 -1.65
C VAL A 189 0.43 6.05 -0.50
N ASP A 190 1.46 5.22 -0.29
CA ASP A 190 1.55 4.24 0.79
C ASP A 190 2.81 4.46 1.61
N VAL A 191 2.66 4.54 2.93
CA VAL A 191 3.79 4.72 3.84
C VAL A 191 3.75 3.70 4.97
N SER A 192 4.93 3.19 5.34
CA SER A 192 5.09 2.30 6.49
C SER A 192 6.17 2.82 7.43
N SER A 193 7.45 2.57 7.13
CA SER A 193 8.59 2.94 7.99
C SER A 193 8.78 4.44 8.15
N GLY A 194 8.40 5.26 7.14
CA GLY A 194 8.56 6.72 7.19
C GLY A 194 7.74 7.42 8.27
N VAL A 195 6.75 6.74 8.85
CA VAL A 195 5.93 7.24 9.96
C VAL A 195 6.11 6.41 11.24
N GLU A 196 7.24 5.71 11.39
CA GLU A 196 7.55 4.89 12.56
C GLU A 196 8.57 5.58 13.49
N SER A 197 8.38 5.42 14.80
CA SER A 197 9.39 5.73 15.82
C SER A 197 10.32 4.54 16.10
N GLY A 198 9.87 3.34 15.80
CA GLY A 198 10.58 2.07 15.87
C GLY A 198 9.90 1.04 14.97
N LYS A 199 10.56 -0.08 14.64
CA LYS A 199 10.01 -1.11 13.75
C LYS A 199 8.64 -1.62 14.25
N GLY A 200 7.59 -1.43 13.47
CA GLY A 200 6.22 -1.81 13.81
C GLY A 200 5.50 -0.87 14.79
N ILE A 201 6.13 0.23 15.20
CA ILE A 201 5.57 1.22 16.13
C ILE A 201 5.41 2.55 15.40
N LYS A 202 4.15 2.95 15.11
CA LYS A 202 3.89 4.22 14.46
C LYS A 202 4.06 5.40 15.42
N ASP A 203 4.45 6.54 14.86
CA ASP A 203 4.53 7.83 15.53
C ASP A 203 3.34 8.70 15.08
N ILE A 204 2.53 9.13 16.02
CA ILE A 204 1.29 9.88 15.74
C ILE A 204 1.60 11.21 15.04
N ALA A 205 2.65 11.91 15.48
CA ALA A 205 3.05 13.18 14.88
C ALA A 205 3.53 12.96 13.43
N ARG A 206 4.35 11.94 13.18
CA ARG A 206 4.83 11.62 11.83
C ARG A 206 3.71 11.19 10.89
N ILE A 207 2.67 10.49 11.39
CA ILE A 207 1.45 10.20 10.60
C ILE A 207 0.77 11.50 10.18
N ALA A 208 0.54 12.41 11.13
CA ALA A 208 -0.11 13.69 10.87
C ALA A 208 0.71 14.54 9.89
N ASP A 209 2.01 14.63 10.08
CA ASP A 209 2.94 15.38 9.22
C ASP A 209 2.94 14.83 7.78
N PHE A 210 2.98 13.49 7.62
CA PHE A 210 2.93 12.85 6.30
C PHE A 210 1.61 13.16 5.57
N ILE A 211 0.48 12.99 6.26
CA ILE A 211 -0.84 13.28 5.69
C ILE A 211 -0.96 14.77 5.34
N GLY A 212 -0.48 15.66 6.21
CA GLY A 212 -0.43 17.09 5.96
C GLY A 212 0.39 17.46 4.72
N ALA A 213 1.56 16.86 4.54
CA ALA A 213 2.41 17.08 3.36
C ALA A 213 1.73 16.65 2.06
N VAL A 214 1.04 15.50 2.05
CA VAL A 214 0.27 15.03 0.88
C VAL A 214 -0.89 16.00 0.56
N ARG A 215 -1.64 16.44 1.57
CA ARG A 215 -2.77 17.40 1.37
C ARG A 215 -2.30 18.76 0.87
N SER A 216 -1.13 19.22 1.35
CA SER A 216 -0.50 20.47 0.85
C SER A 216 -0.15 20.36 -0.63
N ALA A 217 0.40 19.22 -1.07
CA ALA A 217 0.68 18.98 -2.48
C ALA A 217 -0.61 18.98 -3.33
N ASP A 218 -1.67 18.29 -2.89
CA ASP A 218 -2.97 18.26 -3.58
C ASP A 218 -3.54 19.68 -3.74
N THR A 219 -3.42 20.52 -2.71
CA THR A 219 -3.89 21.91 -2.74
C THR A 219 -3.11 22.74 -3.76
N ALA A 220 -1.79 22.63 -3.79
CA ALA A 220 -0.93 23.33 -4.74
C ALA A 220 -1.20 22.93 -6.20
N LEU A 221 -1.53 21.64 -6.45
CA LEU A 221 -1.85 21.12 -7.77
C LEU A 221 -3.26 21.48 -8.27
N SER A 222 -4.11 22.03 -7.39
CA SER A 222 -5.49 22.41 -7.72
C SER A 222 -5.63 23.91 -8.06
N GLN A 223 -4.56 24.68 -7.88
CA GLN A 223 -4.44 26.10 -8.26
C GLN A 223 -3.93 26.25 -9.68
#